data_896fb555c30043fc569b07ae80f17bdb
#
_entry.id   896fb555c30043fc569b07ae80f17bdb
#
_cell.length_a   1.000
_cell.length_b   1.000
_cell.length_c   1.000
_cell.angle_alpha   90.00
_cell.angle_beta   90.00
_cell.angle_gamma   90.00
#
_symmetry.space_group_name_H-M   'P 1'
#
loop_
_entity.id
_entity.type
_entity.pdbx_description
1 polymer ?
#
loop_
_entity_poly.entity_id
_entity_poly.type
_entity_poly.pdbx_seq_one_letter_code
_entity_poly.pdbx_strand_id
1 'polypeptide(L)'
;MKLSLMSVFFFDMDGVLSVGKESPRYLGGREVISQIKSSGKQAYVLTNDSTHTRKEIHDSLMRLGFGFTDDEVLTSSYLTALYLKERFGRNVSFYLVGERGLDFELRAAGHSRDEERPDVVVVGLDRELSYQKLNSAVKLLRSGALLVGSYGGAVYMSDHGPALSAGPIIRALEFGSGKKAVIVGKPSPVMFRFALKLSHQHPSKAVMVGDQVETDLLGAHKTGVHTVLVLSGVETRETLKNSKIKPELVIESVEALKRYL
;
A
#
# COMPACT_ATOMS: atom_id res chain seq x y z
N MET A 1 -1.06 -23.80 7.66
CA MET A 1 -1.85 -23.28 6.52
C MET A 1 -1.63 -24.15 5.27
N LYS A 2 -2.68 -24.44 4.49
CA LYS A 2 -2.56 -25.10 3.16
C LYS A 2 -2.85 -24.07 2.08
N LEU A 3 -1.82 -23.60 1.37
CA LEU A 3 -1.98 -22.56 0.33
C LEU A 3 -2.81 -23.03 -0.86
N SER A 4 -2.84 -24.33 -1.13
CA SER A 4 -3.70 -24.92 -2.16
C SER A 4 -5.20 -24.65 -1.94
N LEU A 5 -5.63 -24.38 -0.70
CA LEU A 5 -7.03 -24.07 -0.34
C LEU A 5 -7.37 -22.56 -0.38
N MET A 6 -6.39 -21.71 -0.64
CA MET A 6 -6.59 -20.28 -0.73
C MET A 6 -7.13 -19.88 -2.10
N SER A 7 -7.95 -18.82 -2.13
CA SER A 7 -8.62 -18.33 -3.34
C SER A 7 -7.98 -17.05 -3.90
N VAL A 8 -7.34 -16.23 -3.03
CA VAL A 8 -6.71 -14.99 -3.43
C VAL A 8 -5.35 -14.81 -2.74
N PHE A 9 -4.39 -14.31 -3.51
CA PHE A 9 -3.05 -13.96 -3.06
C PHE A 9 -2.81 -12.47 -3.28
N PHE A 10 -2.47 -11.78 -2.22
CA PHE A 10 -2.02 -10.39 -2.24
C PHE A 10 -0.50 -10.38 -2.14
N PHE A 11 0.17 -9.74 -3.07
CA PHE A 11 1.63 -9.62 -3.10
C PHE A 11 2.04 -8.19 -2.80
N ASP A 12 2.98 -7.98 -1.90
CA ASP A 12 3.72 -6.72 -1.93
C ASP A 12 4.57 -6.64 -3.21
N MET A 13 4.93 -5.44 -3.59
CA MET A 13 5.72 -5.20 -4.80
C MET A 13 7.22 -5.16 -4.46
N ASP A 14 7.61 -4.22 -3.62
CA ASP A 14 9.02 -3.99 -3.28
C ASP A 14 9.54 -5.05 -2.31
N GLY A 15 10.67 -5.67 -2.64
CA GLY A 15 11.23 -6.75 -1.84
C GLY A 15 10.61 -8.13 -2.07
N VAL A 16 9.50 -8.21 -2.82
CA VAL A 16 8.78 -9.46 -3.16
C VAL A 16 8.83 -9.74 -4.65
N LEU A 17 8.27 -8.87 -5.47
CA LEU A 17 8.22 -9.04 -6.94
C LEU A 17 9.33 -8.26 -7.64
N SER A 18 9.70 -7.12 -7.09
CA SER A 18 10.73 -6.23 -7.64
C SER A 18 11.50 -5.52 -6.55
N VAL A 19 12.60 -4.87 -6.94
CA VAL A 19 13.42 -3.99 -6.10
C VAL A 19 13.87 -2.77 -6.89
N GLY A 20 13.93 -1.61 -6.23
CA GLY A 20 14.26 -0.31 -6.83
C GLY A 20 13.03 0.47 -7.23
N LYS A 21 13.04 1.76 -6.91
CA LYS A 21 11.90 2.66 -7.14
C LYS A 21 11.92 3.32 -8.50
N GLU A 22 13.08 3.83 -8.92
CA GLU A 22 13.24 4.55 -10.19
C GLU A 22 13.44 3.60 -11.36
N SER A 23 14.14 2.50 -11.13
CA SER A 23 14.42 1.45 -12.11
C SER A 23 14.13 0.06 -11.51
N PRO A 24 12.86 -0.33 -11.41
CA PRO A 24 12.49 -1.60 -10.81
C PRO A 24 13.13 -2.79 -11.53
N ARG A 25 13.78 -3.65 -10.76
CA ARG A 25 14.39 -4.89 -11.22
C ARG A 25 13.59 -6.09 -10.74
N TYR A 26 13.45 -7.07 -11.60
CA TYR A 26 12.76 -8.31 -11.30
C TYR A 26 13.45 -9.10 -10.16
N LEU A 27 12.68 -9.53 -9.16
CA LEU A 27 13.15 -10.41 -8.09
C LEU A 27 12.66 -11.84 -8.26
N GLY A 28 11.42 -12.05 -8.70
CA GLY A 28 10.81 -13.36 -8.82
C GLY A 28 9.30 -13.29 -9.00
N GLY A 29 8.66 -14.45 -9.14
CA GLY A 29 7.20 -14.60 -9.02
C GLY A 29 6.39 -14.69 -10.30
N ARG A 30 6.95 -14.51 -11.50
CA ARG A 30 6.18 -14.58 -12.76
C ARG A 30 5.44 -15.91 -12.90
N GLU A 31 6.17 -17.01 -12.74
CA GLU A 31 5.62 -18.35 -12.88
C GLU A 31 4.67 -18.71 -11.74
N VAL A 32 4.95 -18.22 -10.51
CA VAL A 32 4.06 -18.36 -9.34
C VAL A 32 2.71 -17.70 -9.62
N ILE A 33 2.72 -16.45 -10.09
CA ILE A 33 1.49 -15.70 -10.41
C ILE A 33 0.74 -16.37 -11.57
N SER A 34 1.46 -16.81 -12.61
CA SER A 34 0.86 -17.56 -13.71
C SER A 34 0.21 -18.86 -13.24
N GLN A 35 0.88 -19.62 -12.37
CA GLN A 35 0.33 -20.85 -11.79
C GLN A 35 -0.91 -20.59 -10.92
N ILE A 36 -0.89 -19.54 -10.08
CA ILE A 36 -2.05 -19.13 -9.28
C ILE A 36 -3.24 -18.84 -10.19
N LYS A 37 -3.05 -17.99 -11.20
CA LYS A 37 -4.13 -17.59 -12.12
C LYS A 37 -4.64 -18.75 -12.98
N SER A 38 -3.75 -19.59 -13.51
CA SER A 38 -4.15 -20.76 -14.31
C SER A 38 -4.91 -21.81 -13.49
N SER A 39 -4.74 -21.82 -12.16
CA SER A 39 -5.54 -22.68 -11.27
C SER A 39 -6.90 -22.08 -10.86
N GLY A 40 -7.31 -20.97 -11.51
CA GLY A 40 -8.59 -20.30 -11.23
C GLY A 40 -8.60 -19.44 -9.97
N LYS A 41 -7.41 -19.17 -9.39
CA LYS A 41 -7.26 -18.32 -8.21
C LYS A 41 -6.89 -16.89 -8.62
N GLN A 42 -7.07 -15.96 -7.70
CA GLN A 42 -6.80 -14.54 -7.93
C GLN A 42 -5.43 -14.13 -7.37
N ALA A 43 -4.77 -13.21 -8.07
CA ALA A 43 -3.52 -12.59 -7.64
C ALA A 43 -3.62 -11.07 -7.78
N TYR A 44 -3.28 -10.33 -6.72
CA TYR A 44 -3.28 -8.86 -6.67
C TYR A 44 -1.95 -8.35 -6.15
N VAL A 45 -1.55 -7.17 -6.62
CA VAL A 45 -0.45 -6.41 -6.02
C VAL A 45 -1.01 -5.40 -5.03
N LEU A 46 -0.46 -5.37 -3.81
CA LEU A 46 -0.78 -4.42 -2.74
C LEU A 46 0.47 -3.59 -2.42
N THR A 47 0.56 -2.36 -2.92
CA THR A 47 1.72 -1.48 -2.69
C THR A 47 1.35 -0.19 -1.95
N ASN A 48 2.24 0.24 -1.04
CA ASN A 48 2.15 1.54 -0.37
C ASN A 48 2.63 2.71 -1.23
N ASP A 49 2.96 2.48 -2.50
CA ASP A 49 3.37 3.57 -3.39
C ASP A 49 2.24 4.59 -3.54
N SER A 50 2.57 5.86 -3.32
CA SER A 50 1.67 7.00 -3.47
C SER A 50 2.21 8.05 -4.46
N THR A 51 3.35 7.78 -5.09
CA THR A 51 4.02 8.73 -5.99
C THR A 51 3.70 8.47 -7.46
N HIS A 52 3.40 7.21 -7.79
CA HIS A 52 2.99 6.78 -9.12
C HIS A 52 1.48 6.55 -9.19
N THR A 53 0.91 6.70 -10.38
CA THR A 53 -0.45 6.28 -10.65
C THR A 53 -0.55 4.76 -10.68
N ARG A 54 -1.75 4.22 -10.45
CA ARG A 54 -2.05 2.79 -10.58
C ARG A 54 -1.59 2.23 -11.93
N LYS A 55 -1.86 2.99 -13.01
CA LYS A 55 -1.46 2.61 -14.37
C LYS A 55 0.06 2.54 -14.55
N GLU A 56 0.82 3.48 -14.00
CA GLU A 56 2.29 3.46 -14.08
C GLU A 56 2.88 2.26 -13.35
N ILE A 57 2.33 1.89 -12.20
CA ILE A 57 2.71 0.66 -11.48
C ILE A 57 2.37 -0.57 -12.33
N HIS A 58 1.16 -0.64 -12.90
CA HIS A 58 0.77 -1.72 -13.80
C HIS A 58 1.73 -1.83 -14.99
N ASP A 59 2.01 -0.72 -15.70
CA ASP A 59 2.90 -0.72 -16.85
C ASP A 59 4.34 -1.15 -16.48
N SER A 60 4.79 -0.80 -15.27
CA SER A 60 6.07 -1.27 -14.72
C SER A 60 6.07 -2.78 -14.50
N LEU A 61 5.03 -3.33 -13.91
CA LEU A 61 4.88 -4.79 -13.72
C LEU A 61 4.81 -5.52 -15.05
N MET A 62 4.11 -4.96 -16.04
CA MET A 62 4.07 -5.54 -17.41
C MET A 62 5.45 -5.57 -18.06
N ARG A 63 6.25 -4.50 -17.95
CA ARG A 63 7.64 -4.48 -18.43
C ARG A 63 8.51 -5.54 -17.74
N LEU A 64 8.26 -5.81 -16.47
CA LEU A 64 8.89 -6.89 -15.72
C LEU A 64 8.35 -8.29 -16.08
N GLY A 65 7.38 -8.39 -16.99
CA GLY A 65 6.80 -9.64 -17.49
C GLY A 65 5.75 -10.28 -16.59
N PHE A 66 5.13 -9.51 -15.68
CA PHE A 66 3.99 -9.98 -14.90
C PHE A 66 2.68 -9.81 -15.68
N GLY A 67 1.79 -10.80 -15.59
CA GLY A 67 0.47 -10.79 -16.24
C GLY A 67 -0.65 -10.27 -15.33
N PHE A 68 -0.45 -9.14 -14.64
CA PHE A 68 -1.52 -8.48 -13.89
C PHE A 68 -2.38 -7.62 -14.82
N THR A 69 -3.66 -7.50 -14.50
CA THR A 69 -4.55 -6.48 -15.10
C THR A 69 -4.51 -5.20 -14.26
N ASP A 70 -5.00 -4.09 -14.81
CA ASP A 70 -5.11 -2.82 -14.06
C ASP A 70 -5.89 -3.01 -12.75
N ASP A 71 -6.96 -3.82 -12.77
CA ASP A 71 -7.81 -4.05 -11.59
C ASP A 71 -7.16 -4.91 -10.50
N GLU A 72 -6.08 -5.59 -10.82
CA GLU A 72 -5.30 -6.39 -9.88
C GLU A 72 -4.16 -5.61 -9.21
N VAL A 73 -3.97 -4.33 -9.57
CA VAL A 73 -2.97 -3.45 -8.96
C VAL A 73 -3.65 -2.50 -7.98
N LEU A 74 -3.41 -2.67 -6.69
CA LEU A 74 -4.00 -1.89 -5.61
C LEU A 74 -2.92 -1.03 -4.94
N THR A 75 -2.84 0.25 -5.33
CA THR A 75 -1.93 1.21 -4.73
C THR A 75 -2.57 1.92 -3.54
N SER A 76 -1.76 2.43 -2.62
CA SER A 76 -2.28 3.24 -1.51
C SER A 76 -2.99 4.50 -1.99
N SER A 77 -2.56 5.11 -3.10
CA SER A 77 -3.23 6.26 -3.73
C SER A 77 -4.64 5.92 -4.20
N TYR A 78 -4.75 4.86 -5.01
CA TYR A 78 -6.04 4.39 -5.53
C TYR A 78 -7.01 4.04 -4.40
N LEU A 79 -6.54 3.29 -3.41
CA LEU A 79 -7.39 2.91 -2.28
C LEU A 79 -7.72 4.08 -1.35
N THR A 80 -6.89 5.12 -1.28
CA THR A 80 -7.23 6.37 -0.58
C THR A 80 -8.38 7.08 -1.28
N ALA A 81 -8.37 7.15 -2.60
CA ALA A 81 -9.48 7.73 -3.35
C ALA A 81 -10.80 6.97 -3.15
N LEU A 82 -10.77 5.64 -3.20
CA LEU A 82 -11.93 4.80 -2.91
C LEU A 82 -12.41 4.94 -1.46
N TYR A 83 -11.48 4.99 -0.50
CA TYR A 83 -11.80 5.21 0.91
C TYR A 83 -12.57 6.52 1.13
N LEU A 84 -12.12 7.61 0.53
CA LEU A 84 -12.79 8.89 0.63
C LEU A 84 -14.22 8.83 0.08
N LYS A 85 -14.39 8.23 -1.10
CA LYS A 85 -15.71 8.04 -1.71
C LYS A 85 -16.67 7.22 -0.83
N GLU A 86 -16.17 6.12 -0.27
CA GLU A 86 -16.97 5.27 0.63
C GLU A 86 -17.27 5.99 1.95
N ARG A 87 -16.27 6.63 2.54
CA ARG A 87 -16.38 7.31 3.86
C ARG A 87 -17.39 8.46 3.86
N PHE A 88 -17.44 9.21 2.77
CA PHE A 88 -18.30 10.39 2.66
C PHE A 88 -19.59 10.13 1.89
N GLY A 89 -19.71 9.01 1.17
CA GLY A 89 -20.86 8.70 0.30
C GLY A 89 -21.00 9.65 -0.90
N ARG A 90 -20.03 10.51 -1.15
CA ARG A 90 -19.96 11.52 -2.22
C ARG A 90 -18.54 11.82 -2.61
N ASN A 91 -18.35 12.53 -3.73
CA ASN A 91 -17.07 13.16 -4.03
C ASN A 91 -16.79 14.28 -3.03
N VAL A 92 -15.53 14.47 -2.67
CA VAL A 92 -15.09 15.45 -1.68
C VAL A 92 -14.06 16.39 -2.28
N SER A 93 -13.91 17.57 -1.68
CA SER A 93 -12.80 18.48 -1.95
C SER A 93 -11.60 18.15 -1.07
N PHE A 94 -10.39 18.28 -1.62
CA PHE A 94 -9.16 17.94 -0.90
C PHE A 94 -8.04 18.97 -1.06
N TYR A 95 -7.27 19.17 0.01
CA TYR A 95 -5.96 19.79 -0.03
C TYR A 95 -4.90 18.69 -0.05
N LEU A 96 -3.92 18.79 -0.94
CA LEU A 96 -2.91 17.74 -1.11
C LEU A 96 -1.55 18.15 -0.54
N VAL A 97 -1.02 17.30 0.32
CA VAL A 97 0.40 17.21 0.67
C VAL A 97 0.91 15.89 0.11
N GLY A 98 1.42 15.92 -1.11
CA GLY A 98 1.77 14.69 -1.83
C GLY A 98 2.11 14.97 -3.30
N GLU A 99 2.43 13.91 -4.01
CA GLU A 99 2.89 13.96 -5.39
C GLU A 99 1.77 13.62 -6.40
N ARG A 100 2.11 13.71 -7.69
CA ARG A 100 1.18 13.60 -8.83
C ARG A 100 0.39 12.28 -8.88
N GLY A 101 0.98 11.16 -8.42
CA GLY A 101 0.28 9.88 -8.44
C GLY A 101 -0.96 9.89 -7.55
N LEU A 102 -0.82 10.41 -6.32
CA LEU A 102 -1.95 10.56 -5.40
C LEU A 102 -2.97 11.59 -5.92
N ASP A 103 -2.51 12.72 -6.46
CA ASP A 103 -3.39 13.72 -7.08
C ASP A 103 -4.24 13.12 -8.20
N PHE A 104 -3.58 12.38 -9.09
CA PHE A 104 -4.24 11.76 -10.24
C PHE A 104 -5.36 10.79 -9.78
N GLU A 105 -5.05 9.88 -8.85
CA GLU A 105 -6.01 8.87 -8.39
C GLU A 105 -7.22 9.51 -7.68
N LEU A 106 -6.99 10.55 -6.88
CA LEU A 106 -8.07 11.31 -6.24
C LEU A 106 -8.98 11.96 -7.26
N ARG A 107 -8.42 12.64 -8.26
CA ARG A 107 -9.19 13.33 -9.32
C ARG A 107 -9.89 12.34 -10.26
N ALA A 108 -9.24 11.24 -10.60
CA ALA A 108 -9.84 10.18 -11.42
C ALA A 108 -11.06 9.54 -10.73
N ALA A 109 -11.06 9.48 -9.40
CA ALA A 109 -12.22 9.02 -8.61
C ALA A 109 -13.33 10.07 -8.48
N GLY A 110 -13.13 11.28 -9.01
CA GLY A 110 -14.10 12.38 -9.03
C GLY A 110 -13.95 13.38 -7.87
N HIS A 111 -12.89 13.26 -7.05
CA HIS A 111 -12.59 14.27 -6.03
C HIS A 111 -11.96 15.52 -6.67
N SER A 112 -12.11 16.68 -6.04
CA SER A 112 -11.62 17.97 -6.56
C SER A 112 -10.65 18.64 -5.60
N ARG A 113 -9.63 19.33 -6.12
CA ARG A 113 -8.77 20.17 -5.27
C ARG A 113 -9.52 21.39 -4.77
N ASP A 114 -9.25 21.74 -3.50
CA ASP A 114 -9.69 22.97 -2.87
C ASP A 114 -8.59 23.43 -1.90
N GLU A 115 -8.03 24.61 -2.16
CA GLU A 115 -6.94 25.18 -1.37
C GLU A 115 -7.45 26.05 -0.20
N GLU A 116 -8.75 26.35 -0.16
CA GLU A 116 -9.33 27.28 0.81
C GLU A 116 -10.20 26.59 1.87
N ARG A 117 -11.07 25.68 1.46
CA ARG A 117 -12.06 25.02 2.34
C ARG A 117 -12.25 23.54 1.99
N PRO A 118 -11.20 22.73 1.99
CA PRO A 118 -11.30 21.32 1.65
C PRO A 118 -12.06 20.54 2.73
N ASP A 119 -12.78 19.50 2.33
CA ASP A 119 -13.34 18.50 3.25
C ASP A 119 -12.23 17.72 3.97
N VAL A 120 -11.09 17.51 3.28
CA VAL A 120 -10.02 16.65 3.75
C VAL A 120 -8.63 17.17 3.32
N VAL A 121 -7.65 17.04 4.21
CA VAL A 121 -6.23 17.14 3.88
C VAL A 121 -5.72 15.72 3.64
N VAL A 122 -5.29 15.44 2.41
CA VAL A 122 -4.75 14.13 2.02
C VAL A 122 -3.23 14.20 1.96
N VAL A 123 -2.58 13.22 2.59
CA VAL A 123 -1.11 13.19 2.73
C VAL A 123 -0.55 11.92 2.11
N GLY A 124 0.42 12.08 1.22
CA GLY A 124 1.29 11.04 0.68
C GLY A 124 2.76 11.41 0.87
N LEU A 125 3.65 10.67 0.21
CA LEU A 125 5.04 11.11 0.06
C LEU A 125 5.06 12.38 -0.78
N ASP A 126 5.81 13.38 -0.29
CA ASP A 126 6.00 14.68 -0.96
C ASP A 126 7.48 15.08 -0.85
N ARG A 127 8.24 14.84 -1.91
CA ARG A 127 9.67 15.18 -1.99
C ARG A 127 9.92 16.66 -2.23
N GLU A 128 8.87 17.41 -2.63
CA GLU A 128 8.88 18.87 -2.79
C GLU A 128 8.16 19.58 -1.64
N LEU A 129 8.17 18.96 -0.45
CA LEU A 129 7.52 19.50 0.73
C LEU A 129 8.12 20.85 1.12
N SER A 130 7.26 21.83 1.36
CA SER A 130 7.67 23.16 1.85
C SER A 130 7.01 23.47 3.21
N TYR A 131 7.64 24.35 3.98
CA TYR A 131 7.06 24.88 5.21
C TYR A 131 5.67 25.49 4.94
N GLN A 132 5.53 26.20 3.81
CA GLN A 132 4.31 26.88 3.44
C GLN A 132 3.16 25.88 3.19
N LYS A 133 3.46 24.78 2.48
CA LYS A 133 2.48 23.69 2.25
C LYS A 133 2.02 23.06 3.55
N LEU A 134 2.94 22.76 4.49
CA LEU A 134 2.60 22.24 5.82
C LEU A 134 1.77 23.24 6.65
N ASN A 135 2.16 24.51 6.65
CA ASN A 135 1.48 25.54 7.41
C ASN A 135 0.04 25.75 6.91
N SER A 136 -0.19 25.73 5.60
CA SER A 136 -1.54 25.76 5.02
C SER A 136 -2.35 24.55 5.45
N ALA A 137 -1.78 23.34 5.35
CA ALA A 137 -2.43 22.11 5.79
C ALA A 137 -2.85 22.17 7.28
N VAL A 138 -1.97 22.66 8.17
CA VAL A 138 -2.30 22.83 9.61
C VAL A 138 -3.47 23.79 9.80
N LYS A 139 -3.50 24.92 9.09
CA LYS A 139 -4.61 25.89 9.17
C LYS A 139 -5.93 25.25 8.74
N LEU A 140 -5.94 24.53 7.61
CA LEU A 140 -7.13 23.85 7.09
C LEU A 140 -7.63 22.75 8.05
N LEU A 141 -6.73 21.96 8.64
CA LEU A 141 -7.06 20.96 9.65
C LEU A 141 -7.67 21.58 10.91
N ARG A 142 -7.13 22.72 11.38
CA ARG A 142 -7.69 23.45 12.53
C ARG A 142 -9.02 24.09 12.21
N SER A 143 -9.29 24.42 10.93
CA SER A 143 -10.59 24.93 10.46
C SER A 143 -11.65 23.84 10.25
N GLY A 144 -11.31 22.56 10.44
CA GLY A 144 -12.30 21.47 10.43
C GLY A 144 -12.07 20.36 9.41
N ALA A 145 -11.15 20.52 8.47
CA ALA A 145 -10.82 19.46 7.52
C ALA A 145 -10.36 18.17 8.25
N LEU A 146 -10.66 17.00 7.67
CA LEU A 146 -10.18 15.73 8.19
C LEU A 146 -8.75 15.46 7.67
N LEU A 147 -7.97 14.68 8.41
CA LEU A 147 -6.63 14.27 8.03
C LEU A 147 -6.63 12.81 7.58
N VAL A 148 -6.22 12.57 6.33
CA VAL A 148 -6.11 11.22 5.75
C VAL A 148 -4.71 11.03 5.17
N GLY A 149 -4.01 9.96 5.59
CA GLY A 149 -2.72 9.56 5.05
C GLY A 149 -2.85 8.35 4.13
N SER A 150 -2.25 8.42 2.94
CA SER A 150 -2.18 7.28 2.03
C SER A 150 -1.31 6.16 2.59
N TYR A 151 -0.25 6.52 3.32
CA TYR A 151 0.67 5.58 3.97
C TYR A 151 1.35 6.25 5.16
N GLY A 152 1.61 5.48 6.22
CA GLY A 152 2.13 6.00 7.49
C GLY A 152 3.55 5.54 7.86
N GLY A 153 4.30 4.95 6.93
CA GLY A 153 5.68 4.50 7.20
C GLY A 153 6.64 5.65 7.47
N ALA A 154 7.62 5.40 8.33
CA ALA A 154 8.61 6.42 8.71
C ALA A 154 9.63 6.68 7.61
N VAL A 155 10.10 5.61 6.98
CA VAL A 155 11.10 5.63 5.90
C VAL A 155 10.70 4.71 4.76
N TYR A 156 11.27 4.94 3.58
CA TYR A 156 11.27 4.01 2.46
C TYR A 156 12.70 3.83 1.95
N MET A 157 12.99 2.74 1.26
CA MET A 157 14.29 2.54 0.62
C MET A 157 14.29 3.18 -0.76
N SER A 158 15.07 4.27 -0.90
CA SER A 158 15.37 4.88 -2.20
C SER A 158 16.59 4.22 -2.82
N ASP A 159 16.90 4.54 -4.07
CA ASP A 159 18.11 4.06 -4.74
C ASP A 159 19.41 4.61 -4.09
N HIS A 160 19.27 5.62 -3.23
CA HIS A 160 20.37 6.25 -2.47
C HIS A 160 20.37 5.89 -0.97
N GLY A 161 19.56 4.90 -0.56
CA GLY A 161 19.42 4.46 0.82
C GLY A 161 18.12 4.92 1.50
N PRO A 162 18.02 4.82 2.83
CA PRO A 162 16.82 5.19 3.58
C PRO A 162 16.46 6.66 3.41
N ALA A 163 15.21 6.94 3.06
CA ALA A 163 14.66 8.28 2.91
C ALA A 163 13.35 8.44 3.68
N LEU A 164 13.01 9.67 4.07
CA LEU A 164 11.76 9.96 4.79
C LEU A 164 10.55 9.63 3.92
N SER A 165 9.59 8.89 4.52
CA SER A 165 8.30 8.60 3.89
C SER A 165 7.20 9.56 4.37
N ALA A 166 5.94 9.25 4.07
CA ALA A 166 4.79 10.08 4.43
C ALA A 166 4.50 10.15 5.95
N GLY A 167 4.91 9.14 6.72
CA GLY A 167 4.66 9.08 8.16
C GLY A 167 5.14 10.30 8.95
N PRO A 168 6.39 10.76 8.81
CA PRO A 168 6.90 11.97 9.46
C PRO A 168 6.10 13.22 9.09
N ILE A 169 5.68 13.35 7.84
CA ILE A 169 4.82 14.46 7.37
C ILE A 169 3.48 14.43 8.11
N ILE A 170 2.84 13.26 8.16
CA ILE A 170 1.58 13.06 8.86
C ILE A 170 1.73 13.40 10.35
N ARG A 171 2.83 12.95 10.99
CA ARG A 171 3.08 13.25 12.42
C ARG A 171 3.27 14.72 12.69
N ALA A 172 3.94 15.46 11.79
CA ALA A 172 4.06 16.93 11.90
C ALA A 172 2.68 17.59 11.83
N LEU A 173 1.82 17.16 10.92
CA LEU A 173 0.45 17.66 10.78
C LEU A 173 -0.44 17.28 11.96
N GLU A 174 -0.35 16.05 12.46
CA GLU A 174 -1.07 15.63 13.67
C GLU A 174 -0.69 16.50 14.86
N PHE A 175 0.61 16.70 15.08
CA PHE A 175 1.12 17.50 16.18
C PHE A 175 0.71 18.97 16.08
N GLY A 176 0.87 19.57 14.89
CA GLY A 176 0.55 20.99 14.67
C GLY A 176 -0.96 21.31 14.68
N SER A 177 -1.80 20.36 14.28
CA SER A 177 -3.24 20.56 14.19
C SER A 177 -4.03 20.01 15.40
N GLY A 178 -3.46 19.06 16.14
CA GLY A 178 -4.17 18.30 17.17
C GLY A 178 -5.12 17.21 16.61
N LYS A 179 -5.17 17.03 15.29
CA LYS A 179 -6.00 16.00 14.64
C LYS A 179 -5.27 14.67 14.60
N LYS A 180 -6.03 13.57 14.46
CA LYS A 180 -5.50 12.24 14.18
C LYS A 180 -5.78 11.85 12.75
N ALA A 181 -4.77 11.31 12.09
CA ALA A 181 -4.87 10.84 10.72
C ALA A 181 -5.55 9.46 10.65
N VAL A 182 -6.40 9.28 9.66
CA VAL A 182 -6.78 7.95 9.20
C VAL A 182 -5.77 7.51 8.15
N ILE A 183 -5.08 6.40 8.40
CA ILE A 183 -4.12 5.82 7.45
C ILE A 183 -4.83 4.74 6.62
N VAL A 184 -4.65 4.79 5.30
CA VAL A 184 -5.27 3.83 4.38
C VAL A 184 -4.34 2.66 4.07
N GLY A 185 -3.10 2.91 3.67
CA GLY A 185 -2.10 1.91 3.29
C GLY A 185 -1.65 1.00 4.43
N LYS A 186 -0.93 -0.08 4.10
CA LYS A 186 -0.39 -1.04 5.08
C LYS A 186 0.43 -0.33 6.18
N PRO A 187 0.34 -0.74 7.44
CA PRO A 187 -0.37 -1.87 8.01
C PRO A 187 -1.82 -1.57 8.43
N SER A 188 -2.45 -0.54 7.87
CA SER A 188 -3.85 -0.25 8.19
C SER A 188 -4.77 -1.37 7.70
N PRO A 189 -5.74 -1.80 8.52
CA PRO A 189 -6.74 -2.76 8.08
C PRO A 189 -7.63 -2.21 6.94
N VAL A 190 -7.62 -0.91 6.68
CA VAL A 190 -8.41 -0.29 5.62
C VAL A 190 -8.01 -0.86 4.26
N MET A 191 -6.70 -0.89 3.95
CA MET A 191 -6.19 -1.43 2.69
C MET A 191 -6.63 -2.88 2.45
N PHE A 192 -6.48 -3.73 3.47
CA PHE A 192 -6.86 -5.14 3.38
C PHE A 192 -8.37 -5.35 3.23
N ARG A 193 -9.19 -4.53 3.91
CA ARG A 193 -10.66 -4.59 3.73
C ARG A 193 -11.07 -4.24 2.30
N PHE A 194 -10.44 -3.22 1.70
CA PHE A 194 -10.69 -2.90 0.29
C PHE A 194 -10.21 -4.00 -0.65
N ALA A 195 -9.02 -4.57 -0.41
CA ALA A 195 -8.51 -5.68 -1.21
C ALA A 195 -9.44 -6.90 -1.17
N LEU A 196 -9.93 -7.27 0.02
CA LEU A 196 -10.90 -8.35 0.20
C LEU A 196 -12.25 -8.04 -0.47
N LYS A 197 -12.74 -6.79 -0.35
CA LYS A 197 -13.98 -6.35 -1.00
C LYS A 197 -13.88 -6.41 -2.54
N LEU A 198 -12.77 -5.91 -3.10
CA LEU A 198 -12.52 -5.88 -4.55
C LEU A 198 -12.30 -7.29 -5.12
N SER A 199 -11.67 -8.19 -4.37
CA SER A 199 -11.49 -9.59 -4.76
C SER A 199 -12.72 -10.46 -4.49
N HIS A 200 -13.75 -9.94 -3.82
CA HIS A 200 -14.94 -10.70 -3.37
C HIS A 200 -14.59 -11.94 -2.55
N GLN A 201 -13.50 -11.88 -1.75
CA GLN A 201 -13.03 -13.04 -0.98
C GLN A 201 -13.17 -12.83 0.53
N HIS A 202 -13.38 -13.95 1.23
CA HIS A 202 -13.34 -13.95 2.69
C HIS A 202 -11.88 -13.98 3.20
N PRO A 203 -11.55 -13.30 4.33
CA PRO A 203 -10.18 -13.27 4.87
C PRO A 203 -9.51 -14.64 5.01
N SER A 204 -10.28 -15.65 5.47
CA SER A 204 -9.77 -17.03 5.63
C SER A 204 -9.41 -17.75 4.32
N LYS A 205 -9.66 -17.14 3.17
CA LYS A 205 -9.29 -17.63 1.84
C LYS A 205 -8.25 -16.74 1.17
N ALA A 206 -7.73 -15.77 1.89
CA ALA A 206 -6.78 -14.79 1.40
C ALA A 206 -5.42 -14.96 2.05
N VAL A 207 -4.36 -14.69 1.29
CA VAL A 207 -2.98 -14.73 1.73
C VAL A 207 -2.28 -13.43 1.36
N MET A 208 -1.59 -12.82 2.31
CA MET A 208 -0.61 -11.75 2.06
C MET A 208 0.79 -12.35 1.97
N VAL A 209 1.46 -12.11 0.88
CA VAL A 209 2.87 -12.44 0.63
C VAL A 209 3.66 -11.14 0.69
N GLY A 210 4.44 -10.95 1.72
CA GLY A 210 5.18 -9.72 1.97
C GLY A 210 6.58 -9.98 2.52
N ASP A 211 7.38 -8.95 2.59
CA ASP A 211 8.76 -8.98 3.09
C ASP A 211 8.93 -8.24 4.43
N GLN A 212 7.87 -7.56 4.91
CA GLN A 212 7.93 -6.74 6.13
C GLN A 212 6.84 -7.14 7.13
N VAL A 213 7.27 -7.49 8.35
CA VAL A 213 6.33 -7.85 9.43
C VAL A 213 5.45 -6.68 9.83
N GLU A 214 6.03 -5.51 10.05
CA GLU A 214 5.32 -4.34 10.60
C GLU A 214 4.38 -3.65 9.60
N THR A 215 4.46 -3.97 8.33
CA THR A 215 3.57 -3.43 7.29
C THR A 215 2.64 -4.48 6.73
N ASP A 216 3.18 -5.54 6.14
CA ASP A 216 2.41 -6.53 5.40
C ASP A 216 1.68 -7.50 6.34
N LEU A 217 2.45 -8.13 7.24
CA LEU A 217 1.90 -9.18 8.09
C LEU A 217 1.01 -8.63 9.20
N LEU A 218 1.39 -7.50 9.80
CA LEU A 218 0.58 -6.84 10.83
C LEU A 218 -0.80 -6.44 10.29
N GLY A 219 -0.85 -5.86 9.09
CA GLY A 219 -2.10 -5.46 8.46
C GLY A 219 -2.97 -6.65 8.09
N ALA A 220 -2.37 -7.69 7.51
CA ALA A 220 -3.03 -8.94 7.18
C ALA A 220 -3.60 -9.61 8.44
N HIS A 221 -2.78 -9.75 9.48
CA HIS A 221 -3.18 -10.35 10.76
C HIS A 221 -4.39 -9.64 11.39
N LYS A 222 -4.41 -8.30 11.39
CA LYS A 222 -5.55 -7.50 11.92
C LYS A 222 -6.86 -7.75 11.17
N THR A 223 -6.80 -8.31 9.97
CA THR A 223 -7.98 -8.56 9.13
C THR A 223 -8.30 -10.05 8.97
N GLY A 224 -7.53 -10.92 9.61
CA GLY A 224 -7.72 -12.38 9.51
C GLY A 224 -7.22 -12.99 8.18
N VAL A 225 -6.42 -12.24 7.43
CA VAL A 225 -5.74 -12.70 6.21
C VAL A 225 -4.50 -13.49 6.62
N HIS A 226 -4.29 -14.64 5.98
CA HIS A 226 -3.12 -15.48 6.19
C HIS A 226 -1.82 -14.80 5.73
N THR A 227 -0.68 -15.23 6.28
CA THR A 227 0.59 -14.53 6.06
C THR A 227 1.70 -15.46 5.60
N VAL A 228 2.40 -15.04 4.55
CA VAL A 228 3.66 -15.62 4.07
C VAL A 228 4.71 -14.53 4.05
N LEU A 229 5.83 -14.76 4.73
CA LEU A 229 6.98 -13.89 4.68
C LEU A 229 8.01 -14.40 3.69
N VAL A 230 8.50 -13.53 2.82
CA VAL A 230 9.67 -13.78 1.97
C VAL A 230 10.89 -13.09 2.57
N LEU A 231 12.06 -13.74 2.46
CA LEU A 231 13.34 -13.22 2.96
C LEU A 231 14.16 -12.51 1.87
N SER A 232 13.54 -12.22 0.73
CA SER A 232 14.18 -11.50 -0.39
C SER A 232 14.21 -9.97 -0.21
N GLY A 233 13.55 -9.43 0.80
CA GLY A 233 13.43 -8.00 1.06
C GLY A 233 14.02 -7.56 2.40
N VAL A 234 13.23 -6.89 3.23
CA VAL A 234 13.68 -6.21 4.45
C VAL A 234 13.97 -7.17 5.61
N GLU A 235 13.06 -8.13 5.85
CA GLU A 235 13.20 -9.02 7.00
C GLU A 235 14.24 -10.12 6.77
N THR A 236 14.90 -10.48 7.87
CA THR A 236 15.84 -11.60 7.95
C THR A 236 15.37 -12.62 8.98
N ARG A 237 15.95 -13.82 8.96
CA ARG A 237 15.66 -14.83 10.01
C ARG A 237 15.99 -14.34 11.42
N GLU A 238 16.92 -13.38 11.54
CA GLU A 238 17.34 -12.82 12.82
C GLU A 238 16.34 -11.79 13.34
N THR A 239 15.87 -10.86 12.50
CA THR A 239 14.85 -9.88 12.89
C THR A 239 13.55 -10.56 13.31
N LEU A 240 13.19 -11.68 12.66
CA LEU A 240 12.01 -12.47 13.00
C LEU A 240 12.03 -13.10 14.40
N LYS A 241 13.22 -13.38 14.97
CA LYS A 241 13.29 -13.95 16.32
C LYS A 241 12.63 -13.06 17.36
N ASN A 242 12.77 -11.75 17.19
CA ASN A 242 12.28 -10.73 18.12
C ASN A 242 10.89 -10.18 17.74
N SER A 243 10.33 -10.58 16.60
CA SER A 243 9.01 -10.13 16.17
C SER A 243 7.90 -10.74 17.03
N LYS A 244 6.95 -9.89 17.42
CA LYS A 244 5.72 -10.31 18.14
C LYS A 244 4.72 -11.01 17.19
N ILE A 245 4.78 -10.69 15.91
CA ILE A 245 3.92 -11.29 14.88
C ILE A 245 4.74 -12.39 14.20
N LYS A 246 4.22 -13.60 14.23
CA LYS A 246 4.86 -14.73 13.56
C LYS A 246 4.14 -15.01 12.26
N PRO A 247 4.85 -15.03 11.11
CA PRO A 247 4.27 -15.47 9.86
C PRO A 247 3.86 -16.94 9.94
N GLU A 248 2.80 -17.32 9.23
CA GLU A 248 2.36 -18.71 9.15
C GLU A 248 3.29 -19.56 8.27
N LEU A 249 3.99 -18.92 7.33
CA LEU A 249 5.01 -19.54 6.49
C LEU A 249 6.14 -18.54 6.23
N VAL A 250 7.39 -19.00 6.29
CA VAL A 250 8.58 -18.24 5.90
C VAL A 250 9.28 -18.97 4.77
N ILE A 251 9.55 -18.25 3.67
CA ILE A 251 10.23 -18.78 2.47
C ILE A 251 11.35 -17.83 2.04
N GLU A 252 12.34 -18.36 1.30
CA GLU A 252 13.50 -17.56 0.90
C GLU A 252 13.13 -16.47 -0.13
N SER A 253 12.23 -16.79 -1.07
CA SER A 253 11.73 -15.86 -2.07
C SER A 253 10.33 -16.28 -2.54
N VAL A 254 9.67 -15.41 -3.27
CA VAL A 254 8.35 -15.69 -3.86
C VAL A 254 8.33 -16.94 -4.74
N GLU A 255 9.45 -17.28 -5.41
CA GLU A 255 9.56 -18.48 -6.23
C GLU A 255 9.35 -19.77 -5.43
N ALA A 256 9.78 -19.81 -4.17
CA ALA A 256 9.60 -20.96 -3.31
C ALA A 256 8.11 -21.28 -3.02
N LEU A 257 7.21 -20.34 -3.28
CA LEU A 257 5.77 -20.52 -3.09
C LEU A 257 5.19 -21.65 -3.95
N LYS A 258 5.81 -21.94 -5.11
CA LYS A 258 5.42 -23.05 -6.01
C LYS A 258 5.28 -24.40 -5.31
N ARG A 259 6.05 -24.62 -4.26
CA ARG A 259 6.05 -25.90 -3.51
C ARG A 259 4.80 -26.07 -2.64
N TYR A 260 4.02 -25.03 -2.47
CA TYR A 260 2.88 -24.97 -1.55
C TYR A 260 1.53 -24.73 -2.27
N LEU A 261 1.56 -24.41 -3.57
CA LEU A 261 0.37 -24.21 -4.42
C LEU A 261 -0.20 -25.54 -4.91
#